data_147b25d4a344a5c0f51e9e1662297fef
#
_entry.id   147b25d4a344a5c0f51e9e1662297fef
#
_cell.length_a   1.000
_cell.length_b   1.000
_cell.length_c   1.000
_cell.angle_alpha   90.00
_cell.angle_beta   90.00
_cell.angle_gamma   90.00
#
_symmetry.space_group_name_H-M   'P 1'
#
loop_
_entity.id
_entity.type
_entity.pdbx_description
1 polymer ?
#
loop_
_entity_poly.entity_id
_entity_poly.type
_entity_poly.pdbx_seq_one_letter_code
_entity_poly.pdbx_strand_id
1 'polypeptide(L)'
;MKHLLVTNDFPPKIGGIQSLLWEWWRRLPPDSFAVLTSPYAGAAAFDAEQAFHIERTREPVLLPHPWMVQRINTMARDVGADLIVLDPALPLGLVGPSLDLPYDVVLHGAEVTVPGRLPLSKQTLGYVLRRARHIVAAGGYPAAEAEHAAGRALPITVVPPGVDTDRSHPLADSERAQARADFGIPDDAELLVSISRLVPRKGFDTAIRAAALLHSSRPRLLLAIAGGGRDEQRLRGLATSLDAPVRFLGRVSNDDLPRLYGCADAYAMLCRNRWGGLEQEGFGIVFLEAAACGVPQIAGDSGGAAEAVDHGVTGLVVRHPDDPREVAAAIEALLDDPAQARRMGAAGRERAVREFSYDVLAHRLGTSLGALAD
;
A
#
# COMPACT_ATOMS: atom_id res chain seq x y z
N MET A 1 6.60 15.48 21.42
CA MET A 1 5.48 14.95 22.26
C MET A 1 5.55 13.44 22.28
N LYS A 2 5.22 12.82 23.42
CA LYS A 2 5.08 11.37 23.50
C LYS A 2 3.63 10.98 23.23
N HIS A 3 3.39 9.93 22.44
CA HIS A 3 2.02 9.52 22.10
C HIS A 3 1.76 8.04 22.38
N LEU A 4 0.48 7.71 22.59
CA LEU A 4 -0.02 6.34 22.72
C LEU A 4 -0.78 5.97 21.44
N LEU A 5 -0.23 5.05 20.65
CA LEU A 5 -0.95 4.43 19.53
C LEU A 5 -1.92 3.38 20.06
N VAL A 6 -3.19 3.49 19.71
CA VAL A 6 -4.23 2.52 20.06
C VAL A 6 -4.82 1.95 18.78
N THR A 7 -4.54 0.67 18.51
CA THR A 7 -4.92 0.04 17.24
C THR A 7 -5.30 -1.43 17.38
N ASN A 8 -6.20 -1.89 16.52
CA ASN A 8 -6.48 -3.31 16.33
C ASN A 8 -5.51 -3.99 15.34
N ASP A 9 -4.69 -3.22 14.67
CA ASP A 9 -3.92 -3.64 13.50
C ASP A 9 -2.41 -3.42 13.72
N PHE A 10 -1.81 -4.32 14.55
CA PHE A 10 -0.37 -4.28 14.83
C PHE A 10 0.26 -5.67 14.69
N PRO A 11 1.55 -5.78 14.30
CA PRO A 11 2.24 -7.07 14.25
C PRO A 11 2.21 -7.83 15.58
N PRO A 12 2.37 -9.16 15.55
CA PRO A 12 2.69 -10.02 14.41
C PRO A 12 1.48 -10.39 13.54
N LYS A 13 0.34 -9.74 13.71
CA LYS A 13 -0.81 -9.91 12.81
C LYS A 13 -0.39 -9.49 11.39
N ILE A 14 -0.68 -10.34 10.39
CA ILE A 14 -0.26 -10.14 9.01
C ILE A 14 -1.33 -9.41 8.21
N GLY A 15 -0.97 -8.33 7.53
CA GLY A 15 -1.86 -7.57 6.64
C GLY A 15 -1.24 -6.24 6.20
N GLY A 16 -1.85 -5.59 5.21
CA GLY A 16 -1.33 -4.34 4.64
C GLY A 16 -1.30 -3.18 5.64
N ILE A 17 -2.36 -3.02 6.44
CA ILE A 17 -2.43 -1.96 7.47
C ILE A 17 -1.41 -2.23 8.58
N GLN A 18 -1.31 -3.48 9.04
CA GLN A 18 -0.35 -3.89 10.07
C GLN A 18 1.10 -3.59 9.65
N SER A 19 1.45 -3.98 8.41
CA SER A 19 2.76 -3.69 7.85
C SER A 19 3.01 -2.19 7.71
N LEU A 20 2.00 -1.43 7.29
CA LEU A 20 2.09 0.02 7.13
C LEU A 20 2.33 0.72 8.48
N LEU A 21 1.51 0.43 9.50
CA LEU A 21 1.71 0.98 10.84
C LEU A 21 3.07 0.60 11.40
N TRP A 22 3.48 -0.66 11.22
CA TRP A 22 4.79 -1.13 11.64
C TRP A 22 5.90 -0.32 10.99
N GLU A 23 5.90 -0.18 9.66
CA GLU A 23 6.95 0.52 8.93
C GLU A 23 7.02 2.01 9.27
N TRP A 24 5.91 2.63 9.62
CA TRP A 24 5.89 4.00 10.10
C TRP A 24 6.43 4.14 11.52
N TRP A 25 5.88 3.36 12.48
CA TRP A 25 6.16 3.54 13.91
C TRP A 25 7.55 3.03 14.32
N ARG A 26 8.02 1.91 13.77
CA ARG A 26 9.35 1.37 14.11
C ARG A 26 10.53 2.30 13.78
N ARG A 27 10.31 3.32 12.95
CA ARG A 27 11.29 4.33 12.57
C ARG A 27 11.24 5.60 13.41
N LEU A 28 10.24 5.73 14.27
CA LEU A 28 10.19 6.82 15.24
C LEU A 28 11.11 6.53 16.44
N PRO A 29 11.56 7.56 17.17
CA PRO A 29 12.32 7.34 18.39
C PRO A 29 11.55 6.44 19.37
N PRO A 30 12.14 5.35 19.87
CA PRO A 30 11.43 4.38 20.72
C PRO A 30 10.78 4.98 21.98
N ASP A 31 11.36 6.04 22.51
CA ASP A 31 10.87 6.75 23.69
C ASP A 31 9.70 7.70 23.38
N SER A 32 9.43 7.96 22.10
CA SER A 32 8.41 8.93 21.69
C SER A 32 7.00 8.34 21.62
N PHE A 33 6.84 7.03 21.78
CA PHE A 33 5.53 6.38 21.73
C PHE A 33 5.43 5.09 22.54
N ALA A 34 4.21 4.65 22.75
CA ALA A 34 3.86 3.30 23.22
C ALA A 34 2.66 2.78 22.41
N VAL A 35 2.39 1.49 22.45
CA VAL A 35 1.33 0.85 21.67
C VAL A 35 0.38 0.07 22.57
N LEU A 36 -0.93 0.34 22.46
CA LEU A 36 -2.01 -0.49 23.01
C LEU A 36 -2.69 -1.21 21.85
N THR A 37 -2.68 -2.55 21.88
CA THR A 37 -3.23 -3.34 20.77
C THR A 37 -3.91 -4.63 21.24
N SER A 38 -4.54 -5.36 20.30
CA SER A 38 -5.20 -6.63 20.56
C SER A 38 -4.20 -7.80 20.66
N PRO A 39 -4.56 -8.92 21.32
CA PRO A 39 -3.73 -10.10 21.38
C PRO A 39 -3.63 -10.77 20.01
N TYR A 40 -2.52 -11.48 19.77
CA TYR A 40 -2.32 -12.30 18.59
C TYR A 40 -1.37 -13.47 18.88
N ALA A 41 -1.44 -14.54 18.09
CA ALA A 41 -0.52 -15.65 18.21
C ALA A 41 0.93 -15.19 17.93
N GLY A 42 1.88 -15.57 18.79
CA GLY A 42 3.28 -15.16 18.67
C GLY A 42 3.58 -13.74 19.19
N ALA A 43 2.61 -13.02 19.74
CA ALA A 43 2.75 -11.67 20.21
C ALA A 43 3.88 -11.49 21.25
N ALA A 44 3.97 -12.41 22.23
CA ALA A 44 4.96 -12.30 23.29
C ALA A 44 6.42 -12.31 22.78
N ALA A 45 6.72 -13.15 21.78
CA ALA A 45 8.04 -13.18 21.17
C ALA A 45 8.32 -11.89 20.38
N PHE A 46 7.34 -11.44 19.58
CA PHE A 46 7.46 -10.19 18.83
C PHE A 46 7.66 -8.99 19.76
N ASP A 47 6.85 -8.86 20.82
CA ASP A 47 6.89 -7.73 21.73
C ASP A 47 8.23 -7.64 22.49
N ALA A 48 8.81 -8.81 22.83
CA ALA A 48 10.11 -8.89 23.53
C ALA A 48 11.31 -8.38 22.68
N GLU A 49 11.17 -8.35 21.37
CA GLU A 49 12.19 -7.88 20.44
C GLU A 49 12.12 -6.35 20.20
N GLN A 50 11.05 -5.68 20.67
CA GLN A 50 10.85 -4.27 20.40
C GLN A 50 11.53 -3.36 21.42
N ALA A 51 12.07 -2.24 20.95
CA ALA A 51 12.71 -1.22 21.79
C ALA A 51 11.69 -0.26 22.45
N PHE A 52 10.41 -0.37 22.16
CA PHE A 52 9.33 0.47 22.67
C PHE A 52 8.27 -0.37 23.40
N HIS A 53 7.48 0.27 24.26
CA HIS A 53 6.49 -0.42 25.08
C HIS A 53 5.25 -0.82 24.29
N ILE A 54 4.88 -2.12 24.33
CA ILE A 54 3.64 -2.65 23.77
C ILE A 54 2.83 -3.28 24.89
N GLU A 55 1.58 -2.86 25.05
CA GLU A 55 0.61 -3.51 25.91
C GLU A 55 -0.51 -4.14 25.09
N ARG A 56 -0.84 -5.39 25.40
CA ARG A 56 -1.93 -6.10 24.73
C ARG A 56 -3.10 -6.33 25.65
N THR A 57 -4.30 -6.07 25.11
CA THR A 57 -5.54 -6.32 25.84
C THR A 57 -5.81 -7.84 25.92
N ARG A 58 -6.78 -8.22 26.75
CA ARG A 58 -7.30 -9.59 26.77
C ARG A 58 -8.38 -9.80 25.70
N GLU A 59 -9.04 -8.73 25.30
CA GLU A 59 -10.10 -8.72 24.31
C GLU A 59 -9.50 -8.85 22.91
N PRO A 60 -10.10 -9.71 22.05
CA PRO A 60 -9.59 -9.95 20.70
C PRO A 60 -9.73 -8.73 19.76
N VAL A 61 -10.57 -7.77 20.14
CA VAL A 61 -10.82 -6.52 19.39
C VAL A 61 -11.05 -5.38 20.36
N LEU A 62 -10.37 -4.27 20.15
CA LEU A 62 -10.60 -3.04 20.89
C LEU A 62 -11.89 -2.38 20.36
N LEU A 63 -12.88 -2.27 21.22
CA LEU A 63 -14.19 -1.68 20.92
C LEU A 63 -14.46 -0.45 21.82
N PRO A 64 -15.33 0.48 21.42
CA PRO A 64 -15.55 1.74 22.12
C PRO A 64 -16.45 1.58 23.37
N HIS A 65 -16.00 0.79 24.32
CA HIS A 65 -16.66 0.64 25.62
C HIS A 65 -16.14 1.63 26.67
N PRO A 66 -16.92 1.99 27.68
CA PRO A 66 -16.47 2.92 28.74
C PRO A 66 -15.20 2.46 29.46
N TRP A 67 -15.04 1.16 29.68
CA TRP A 67 -13.82 0.59 30.28
C TRP A 67 -12.59 0.70 29.36
N MET A 68 -12.77 0.76 28.04
CA MET A 68 -11.69 1.01 27.08
C MET A 68 -11.18 2.46 27.22
N VAL A 69 -12.07 3.43 27.40
CA VAL A 69 -11.68 4.83 27.70
C VAL A 69 -10.81 4.87 28.96
N GLN A 70 -11.25 4.20 30.04
CA GLN A 70 -10.48 4.15 31.29
C GLN A 70 -9.12 3.50 31.10
N ARG A 71 -9.04 2.39 30.34
CA ARG A 71 -7.79 1.69 30.06
C ARG A 71 -6.82 2.55 29.27
N ILE A 72 -7.29 3.22 28.22
CA ILE A 72 -6.47 4.12 27.41
C ILE A 72 -5.95 5.28 28.25
N ASN A 73 -6.81 5.92 29.05
CA ASN A 73 -6.40 7.03 29.92
C ASN A 73 -5.41 6.58 31.00
N THR A 74 -5.57 5.37 31.55
CA THR A 74 -4.63 4.81 32.54
C THR A 74 -3.28 4.56 31.89
N MET A 75 -3.23 3.82 30.78
CA MET A 75 -1.99 3.55 30.09
C MET A 75 -1.29 4.83 29.60
N ALA A 76 -2.04 5.80 29.09
CA ALA A 76 -1.48 7.09 28.66
C ALA A 76 -0.75 7.80 29.81
N ARG A 77 -1.33 7.80 31.01
CA ARG A 77 -0.69 8.34 32.22
C ARG A 77 0.54 7.54 32.62
N ASP A 78 0.45 6.21 32.61
CA ASP A 78 1.54 5.31 33.04
C ASP A 78 2.78 5.45 32.14
N VAL A 79 2.58 5.64 30.84
CA VAL A 79 3.67 5.85 29.87
C VAL A 79 4.07 7.32 29.72
N GLY A 80 3.35 8.26 30.31
CA GLY A 80 3.60 9.70 30.20
C GLY A 80 3.31 10.23 28.79
N ALA A 81 2.23 9.78 28.17
CA ALA A 81 1.80 10.28 26.85
C ALA A 81 1.11 11.64 26.95
N ASP A 82 1.34 12.49 25.94
CA ASP A 82 0.71 13.81 25.77
C ASP A 82 -0.42 13.77 24.73
N LEU A 83 -0.46 12.72 23.93
CA LEU A 83 -1.35 12.55 22.77
C LEU A 83 -1.77 11.10 22.64
N ILE A 84 -2.98 10.86 22.19
CA ILE A 84 -3.49 9.53 21.81
C ILE A 84 -3.69 9.48 20.30
N VAL A 85 -3.22 8.42 19.64
CA VAL A 85 -3.42 8.18 18.22
C VAL A 85 -4.34 6.98 18.06
N LEU A 86 -5.51 7.18 17.46
CA LEU A 86 -6.55 6.17 17.31
C LEU A 86 -6.56 5.59 15.89
N ASP A 87 -6.56 4.28 15.79
CA ASP A 87 -6.68 3.51 14.55
C ASP A 87 -7.52 2.24 14.80
N PRO A 88 -8.63 2.05 14.07
CA PRO A 88 -9.24 2.91 13.04
C PRO A 88 -10.14 4.03 13.60
N ALA A 89 -10.54 4.96 12.71
CA ALA A 89 -11.50 6.02 13.04
C ALA A 89 -12.84 5.49 13.56
N LEU A 90 -13.32 4.36 13.03
CA LEU A 90 -14.51 3.63 13.49
C LEU A 90 -14.23 2.12 13.48
N PRO A 91 -14.75 1.38 14.49
CA PRO A 91 -15.54 1.85 15.62
C PRO A 91 -14.71 2.45 16.76
N LEU A 92 -13.41 2.12 16.85
CA LEU A 92 -12.56 2.46 18.01
C LEU A 92 -12.49 3.97 18.28
N GLY A 93 -12.36 4.79 17.24
CA GLY A 93 -12.26 6.25 17.38
C GLY A 93 -13.43 6.93 18.11
N LEU A 94 -14.55 6.23 18.33
CA LEU A 94 -15.64 6.71 19.16
C LEU A 94 -15.25 6.97 20.64
N VAL A 95 -14.17 6.37 21.12
CA VAL A 95 -13.64 6.68 22.46
C VAL A 95 -13.03 8.08 22.52
N GLY A 96 -12.52 8.59 21.38
CA GLY A 96 -11.72 9.82 21.29
C GLY A 96 -12.33 11.01 22.02
N PRO A 97 -13.61 11.39 21.79
CA PRO A 97 -14.26 12.51 22.46
C PRO A 97 -14.41 12.37 24.00
N SER A 98 -14.15 11.19 24.55
CA SER A 98 -14.25 10.88 25.98
C SER A 98 -12.88 10.67 26.64
N LEU A 99 -11.78 10.84 25.91
CA LEU A 99 -10.42 10.72 26.44
C LEU A 99 -10.01 11.98 27.21
N ASP A 100 -9.12 11.82 28.17
CA ASP A 100 -8.58 12.92 28.97
C ASP A 100 -7.55 13.77 28.18
N LEU A 101 -6.87 13.16 27.20
CA LEU A 101 -5.89 13.80 26.35
C LEU A 101 -6.45 14.10 24.95
N PRO A 102 -5.87 15.07 24.21
CA PRO A 102 -6.17 15.24 22.80
C PRO A 102 -5.88 13.96 22.02
N TYR A 103 -6.60 13.78 20.91
CA TYR A 103 -6.38 12.60 20.06
C TYR A 103 -6.26 12.96 18.59
N ASP A 104 -5.45 12.17 17.90
CA ASP A 104 -5.33 12.13 16.45
C ASP A 104 -5.96 10.83 15.92
N VAL A 105 -6.27 10.80 14.63
CA VAL A 105 -6.89 9.65 13.97
C VAL A 105 -6.08 9.26 12.74
N VAL A 106 -5.84 7.95 12.55
CA VAL A 106 -5.24 7.41 11.33
C VAL A 106 -6.33 6.87 10.41
N LEU A 107 -6.23 7.15 9.11
CA LEU A 107 -7.18 6.75 8.08
C LEU A 107 -6.49 6.02 6.94
N HIS A 108 -7.00 4.83 6.58
CA HIS A 108 -6.42 3.99 5.52
C HIS A 108 -7.26 3.95 4.24
N GLY A 109 -8.59 4.11 4.33
CA GLY A 109 -9.48 4.14 3.17
C GLY A 109 -10.84 3.48 3.37
N ALA A 110 -10.93 2.17 3.40
CA ALA A 110 -12.21 1.45 3.44
C ALA A 110 -13.08 1.79 4.66
N GLU A 111 -12.45 1.99 5.83
CA GLU A 111 -13.09 2.37 7.11
C GLU A 111 -13.62 3.82 7.11
N VAL A 112 -13.27 4.61 6.11
CA VAL A 112 -13.81 5.96 5.89
C VAL A 112 -14.85 5.96 4.78
N THR A 113 -14.58 5.26 3.68
CA THR A 113 -15.42 5.25 2.48
C THR A 113 -16.79 4.64 2.75
N VAL A 114 -16.84 3.46 3.34
CA VAL A 114 -18.11 2.75 3.57
C VAL A 114 -18.96 3.49 4.62
N PRO A 115 -18.43 3.84 5.82
CA PRO A 115 -19.18 4.65 6.78
C PRO A 115 -19.54 6.03 6.26
N GLY A 116 -18.68 6.68 5.49
CA GLY A 116 -18.92 8.04 4.95
C GLY A 116 -20.08 8.13 3.97
N ARG A 117 -20.50 7.00 3.38
CA ARG A 117 -21.64 6.94 2.43
C ARG A 117 -22.98 6.58 3.05
N LEU A 118 -23.01 6.10 4.26
CA LEU A 118 -24.24 5.73 4.97
C LEU A 118 -24.62 6.84 5.96
N PRO A 119 -25.87 7.34 5.98
CA PRO A 119 -26.24 8.55 6.72
C PRO A 119 -25.87 8.53 8.22
N LEU A 120 -26.17 7.46 8.94
CA LEU A 120 -25.88 7.35 10.38
C LEU A 120 -24.39 7.27 10.66
N SER A 121 -23.68 6.39 9.94
CA SER A 121 -22.23 6.20 10.15
C SER A 121 -21.44 7.41 9.68
N LYS A 122 -21.90 8.16 8.65
CA LYS A 122 -21.31 9.43 8.23
C LYS A 122 -21.35 10.47 9.36
N GLN A 123 -22.50 10.61 10.03
CA GLN A 123 -22.63 11.54 11.16
C GLN A 123 -21.68 11.16 12.31
N THR A 124 -21.61 9.87 12.61
CA THR A 124 -20.74 9.30 13.65
C THR A 124 -19.26 9.50 13.32
N LEU A 125 -18.85 9.20 12.09
CA LEU A 125 -17.50 9.44 11.61
C LEU A 125 -17.16 10.93 11.67
N GLY A 126 -18.02 11.79 11.14
CA GLY A 126 -17.86 13.25 11.19
C GLY A 126 -17.77 13.79 12.62
N TYR A 127 -18.49 13.18 13.58
CA TYR A 127 -18.39 13.56 14.99
C TYR A 127 -16.99 13.29 15.57
N VAL A 128 -16.39 12.12 15.28
CA VAL A 128 -15.03 11.75 15.70
C VAL A 128 -14.01 12.68 15.03
N LEU A 129 -14.08 12.82 13.70
CA LEU A 129 -13.09 13.57 12.92
C LEU A 129 -13.07 15.07 13.25
N ARG A 130 -14.22 15.67 13.48
CA ARG A 130 -14.31 17.12 13.85
C ARG A 130 -13.71 17.45 15.22
N ARG A 131 -13.51 16.45 16.09
CA ARG A 131 -12.95 16.59 17.43
C ARG A 131 -11.51 16.13 17.53
N ALA A 132 -11.01 15.42 16.53
CA ALA A 132 -9.61 15.09 16.46
C ALA A 132 -8.75 16.36 16.37
N ARG A 133 -7.62 16.36 17.06
CA ARG A 133 -6.59 17.41 16.97
C ARG A 133 -6.03 17.47 15.55
N HIS A 134 -5.70 16.29 15.01
CA HIS A 134 -5.10 16.10 13.71
C HIS A 134 -5.51 14.76 13.11
N ILE A 135 -5.37 14.62 11.79
CA ILE A 135 -5.68 13.40 11.05
C ILE A 135 -4.49 13.03 10.17
N VAL A 136 -4.08 11.77 10.26
CA VAL A 136 -3.08 11.17 9.37
C VAL A 136 -3.83 10.32 8.35
N ALA A 137 -3.79 10.70 7.08
CA ALA A 137 -4.45 9.96 6.01
C ALA A 137 -3.45 9.23 5.12
N ALA A 138 -3.70 7.95 4.82
CA ALA A 138 -2.84 7.13 3.97
C ALA A 138 -2.94 7.44 2.45
N GLY A 139 -3.51 8.59 2.08
CA GLY A 139 -3.62 9.04 0.70
C GLY A 139 -4.58 10.22 0.57
N GLY A 140 -4.59 10.85 -0.61
CA GLY A 140 -5.50 11.96 -0.91
C GLY A 140 -6.98 11.53 -0.89
N TYR A 141 -7.25 10.30 -1.35
CA TYR A 141 -8.62 9.77 -1.35
C TYR A 141 -9.22 9.64 0.06
N PRO A 142 -8.62 8.93 1.05
CA PRO A 142 -9.15 8.91 2.41
C PRO A 142 -9.20 10.30 3.07
N ALA A 143 -8.31 11.23 2.72
CA ALA A 143 -8.38 12.61 3.19
C ALA A 143 -9.65 13.33 2.69
N ALA A 144 -9.93 13.24 1.40
CA ALA A 144 -11.14 13.85 0.81
C ALA A 144 -12.44 13.24 1.36
N GLU A 145 -12.49 11.92 1.54
CA GLU A 145 -13.66 11.24 2.14
C GLU A 145 -13.86 11.66 3.62
N ALA A 146 -12.77 11.90 4.36
CA ALA A 146 -12.84 12.39 5.73
C ALA A 146 -13.42 13.80 5.80
N GLU A 147 -12.99 14.72 4.95
CA GLU A 147 -13.55 16.08 4.87
C GLU A 147 -15.01 16.08 4.42
N HIS A 148 -15.35 15.20 3.46
CA HIS A 148 -16.74 15.00 3.06
C HIS A 148 -17.62 14.51 4.22
N ALA A 149 -17.12 13.56 5.02
CA ALA A 149 -17.84 13.06 6.21
C ALA A 149 -17.95 14.10 7.30
N ALA A 150 -16.93 14.91 7.50
CA ALA A 150 -16.90 15.99 8.48
C ALA A 150 -17.75 17.21 8.08
N GLY A 151 -17.99 17.42 6.77
CA GLY A 151 -18.67 18.58 6.20
C GLY A 151 -17.85 19.87 6.30
N ARG A 152 -16.54 19.79 6.47
CA ARG A 152 -15.60 20.92 6.54
C ARG A 152 -14.18 20.47 6.26
N ALA A 153 -13.28 21.40 5.97
CA ALA A 153 -11.85 21.18 5.95
C ALA A 153 -11.34 20.72 7.34
N LEU A 154 -10.39 19.80 7.33
CA LEU A 154 -9.80 19.18 8.51
C LEU A 154 -8.27 19.39 8.53
N PRO A 155 -7.62 19.41 9.70
CA PRO A 155 -6.18 19.40 9.81
C PRO A 155 -5.65 18.01 9.44
N ILE A 156 -5.29 17.80 8.18
CA ILE A 156 -4.85 16.50 7.64
C ILE A 156 -3.40 16.57 7.17
N THR A 157 -2.61 15.59 7.58
CA THR A 157 -1.33 15.26 6.93
C THR A 157 -1.49 13.96 6.14
N VAL A 158 -1.14 14.00 4.86
CA VAL A 158 -1.12 12.80 4.03
C VAL A 158 0.23 12.10 4.19
N VAL A 159 0.17 10.88 4.72
CA VAL A 159 1.31 9.97 4.85
C VAL A 159 0.94 8.69 4.11
N PRO A 160 1.27 8.54 2.82
CA PRO A 160 0.90 7.38 2.04
C PRO A 160 1.69 6.14 2.45
N PRO A 161 1.28 4.94 2.00
CA PRO A 161 2.14 3.77 2.06
C PRO A 161 3.48 4.03 1.36
N GLY A 162 4.54 3.49 1.92
CA GLY A 162 5.90 3.65 1.42
C GLY A 162 6.48 2.36 0.86
N VAL A 163 7.76 2.46 0.54
CA VAL A 163 8.58 1.34 0.11
C VAL A 163 9.92 1.36 0.85
N ASP A 164 10.45 0.18 1.17
CA ASP A 164 11.80 0.01 1.67
C ASP A 164 12.77 0.12 0.48
N THR A 165 13.42 1.27 0.37
CA THR A 165 14.29 1.61 -0.76
C THR A 165 15.69 1.00 -0.66
N ASP A 166 16.08 0.50 0.50
CA ASP A 166 17.34 -0.24 0.68
C ASP A 166 17.17 -1.69 0.22
N ARG A 167 16.03 -2.28 0.54
CA ARG A 167 15.65 -3.60 0.10
C ARG A 167 15.26 -3.65 -1.38
N SER A 168 14.47 -2.69 -1.84
CA SER A 168 14.00 -2.55 -3.22
C SER A 168 14.88 -1.53 -3.94
N HIS A 169 15.81 -2.00 -4.76
CA HIS A 169 16.77 -1.18 -5.52
C HIS A 169 17.02 -1.77 -6.91
N PRO A 170 17.51 -0.97 -7.86
CA PRO A 170 17.90 -1.45 -9.18
C PRO A 170 18.97 -2.53 -9.08
N LEU A 171 18.84 -3.59 -9.87
CA LEU A 171 19.83 -4.67 -9.95
C LEU A 171 20.96 -4.30 -10.92
N ALA A 172 22.18 -4.75 -10.61
CA ALA A 172 23.26 -4.77 -11.58
C ALA A 172 22.96 -5.80 -12.70
N ASP A 173 23.57 -5.65 -13.86
CA ASP A 173 23.32 -6.54 -15.03
C ASP A 173 23.49 -8.02 -14.70
N SER A 174 24.53 -8.37 -13.93
CA SER A 174 24.78 -9.75 -13.50
C SER A 174 23.71 -10.27 -12.53
N GLU A 175 23.23 -9.44 -11.63
CA GLU A 175 22.17 -9.79 -10.69
C GLU A 175 20.84 -9.96 -11.42
N ARG A 176 20.58 -9.11 -12.42
CA ARG A 176 19.41 -9.18 -13.28
C ARG A 176 19.38 -10.48 -14.08
N ALA A 177 20.52 -10.86 -14.71
CA ALA A 177 20.65 -12.12 -15.44
C ALA A 177 20.44 -13.32 -14.50
N GLN A 178 21.04 -13.30 -13.30
CA GLN A 178 20.85 -14.35 -12.31
C GLN A 178 19.40 -14.45 -11.84
N ALA A 179 18.73 -13.33 -11.58
CA ALA A 179 17.32 -13.32 -11.19
C ALA A 179 16.42 -13.91 -12.29
N ARG A 180 16.67 -13.57 -13.58
CA ARG A 180 15.96 -14.18 -14.70
C ARG A 180 16.15 -15.69 -14.73
N ALA A 181 17.39 -16.19 -14.58
CA ALA A 181 17.69 -17.62 -14.54
C ALA A 181 16.95 -18.33 -13.39
N ASP A 182 16.97 -17.74 -12.17
CA ASP A 182 16.32 -18.31 -10.99
C ASP A 182 14.79 -18.42 -11.14
N PHE A 183 14.16 -17.46 -11.82
CA PHE A 183 12.72 -17.50 -12.16
C PHE A 183 12.42 -18.26 -13.46
N GLY A 184 13.44 -18.83 -14.12
CA GLY A 184 13.32 -19.56 -15.37
C GLY A 184 12.90 -18.69 -16.55
N ILE A 185 13.25 -17.41 -16.54
CA ILE A 185 12.93 -16.43 -17.58
C ILE A 185 14.09 -16.41 -18.59
N PRO A 186 13.79 -16.49 -19.91
CA PRO A 186 14.85 -16.37 -20.92
C PRO A 186 15.56 -15.02 -20.86
N ASP A 187 16.88 -15.01 -21.07
CA ASP A 187 17.68 -13.78 -20.99
C ASP A 187 17.27 -12.73 -22.03
N ASP A 188 16.85 -13.19 -23.22
CA ASP A 188 16.42 -12.35 -24.32
C ASP A 188 14.92 -11.99 -24.31
N ALA A 189 14.17 -12.42 -23.27
CA ALA A 189 12.77 -12.12 -23.15
C ALA A 189 12.53 -10.61 -22.94
N GLU A 190 11.53 -10.07 -23.62
CA GLU A 190 10.91 -8.78 -23.28
C GLU A 190 9.96 -9.03 -22.12
N LEU A 191 10.46 -8.81 -20.89
CA LEU A 191 9.79 -9.25 -19.66
C LEU A 191 8.85 -8.20 -19.08
N LEU A 192 7.56 -8.50 -19.13
CA LEU A 192 6.54 -7.79 -18.39
C LEU A 192 6.22 -8.57 -17.10
N VAL A 193 6.29 -7.91 -15.94
CA VAL A 193 5.97 -8.52 -14.64
C VAL A 193 4.69 -7.93 -14.07
N SER A 194 3.84 -8.80 -13.51
CA SER A 194 2.63 -8.42 -12.78
C SER A 194 2.59 -9.15 -11.44
N ILE A 195 2.61 -8.42 -10.32
CA ILE A 195 2.69 -8.97 -8.97
C ILE A 195 1.56 -8.42 -8.10
N SER A 196 0.63 -9.27 -7.66
CA SER A 196 -0.39 -8.94 -6.67
C SER A 196 -1.23 -10.15 -6.28
N ARG A 197 -2.21 -9.94 -5.38
CA ARG A 197 -3.27 -10.91 -5.17
C ARG A 197 -4.07 -11.10 -6.45
N LEU A 198 -4.27 -12.35 -6.89
CA LEU A 198 -5.03 -12.65 -8.10
C LEU A 198 -6.54 -12.50 -7.83
N VAL A 199 -7.02 -11.27 -8.04
CA VAL A 199 -8.42 -10.86 -7.88
C VAL A 199 -8.86 -9.99 -9.07
N PRO A 200 -10.15 -10.00 -9.46
CA PRO A 200 -10.61 -9.37 -10.71
C PRO A 200 -10.29 -7.88 -10.85
N ARG A 201 -10.27 -7.10 -9.74
CA ARG A 201 -9.98 -5.66 -9.80
C ARG A 201 -8.54 -5.32 -10.20
N LYS A 202 -7.62 -6.29 -10.14
CA LYS A 202 -6.20 -6.09 -10.46
C LYS A 202 -5.89 -6.18 -11.97
N GLY A 203 -6.87 -6.56 -12.81
CA GLY A 203 -6.79 -6.49 -14.26
C GLY A 203 -5.80 -7.46 -14.92
N PHE A 204 -5.43 -8.57 -14.26
CA PHE A 204 -4.57 -9.59 -14.84
C PHE A 204 -5.12 -10.18 -16.13
N ASP A 205 -6.45 -10.28 -16.27
CA ASP A 205 -7.12 -10.75 -17.49
C ASP A 205 -6.88 -9.81 -18.66
N THR A 206 -6.86 -8.49 -18.45
CA THR A 206 -6.55 -7.53 -19.51
C THR A 206 -5.07 -7.61 -19.89
N ALA A 207 -4.16 -7.75 -18.92
CA ALA A 207 -2.73 -7.96 -19.19
C ALA A 207 -2.49 -9.23 -20.02
N ILE A 208 -3.16 -10.35 -19.71
CA ILE A 208 -3.10 -11.62 -20.48
C ILE A 208 -3.59 -11.41 -21.90
N ARG A 209 -4.73 -10.72 -22.09
CA ARG A 209 -5.28 -10.44 -23.43
C ARG A 209 -4.37 -9.53 -24.25
N ALA A 210 -3.78 -8.51 -23.62
CA ALA A 210 -2.82 -7.61 -24.26
C ALA A 210 -1.56 -8.37 -24.70
N ALA A 211 -1.01 -9.24 -23.85
CA ALA A 211 0.12 -10.09 -24.19
C ALA A 211 -0.20 -11.05 -25.36
N ALA A 212 -1.41 -11.63 -25.37
CA ALA A 212 -1.87 -12.47 -26.48
C ALA A 212 -1.98 -11.69 -27.80
N LEU A 213 -2.48 -10.44 -27.79
CA LEU A 213 -2.55 -9.59 -28.98
C LEU A 213 -1.14 -9.31 -29.56
N LEU A 214 -0.14 -9.17 -28.71
CA LEU A 214 1.23 -8.86 -29.10
C LEU A 214 2.06 -10.09 -29.50
N HIS A 215 1.61 -11.29 -29.17
CA HIS A 215 2.43 -12.51 -29.30
C HIS A 215 2.99 -12.74 -30.70
N SER A 216 2.22 -12.49 -31.73
CA SER A 216 2.65 -12.69 -33.14
C SER A 216 3.66 -11.65 -33.61
N SER A 217 3.56 -10.40 -33.16
CA SER A 217 4.48 -9.31 -33.52
C SER A 217 5.71 -9.26 -32.60
N ARG A 218 5.59 -9.79 -31.37
CA ARG A 218 6.64 -9.80 -30.34
C ARG A 218 6.84 -11.21 -29.77
N PRO A 219 7.51 -12.12 -30.48
CA PRO A 219 7.65 -13.51 -30.05
C PRO A 219 8.53 -13.67 -28.78
N ARG A 220 9.29 -12.64 -28.39
CA ARG A 220 10.09 -12.63 -27.15
C ARG A 220 9.33 -12.04 -25.96
N LEU A 221 8.12 -11.51 -26.14
CA LEU A 221 7.31 -11.00 -25.04
C LEU A 221 6.96 -12.14 -24.09
N LEU A 222 7.17 -11.92 -22.80
CA LEU A 222 6.77 -12.82 -21.72
C LEU A 222 6.12 -12.04 -20.60
N LEU A 223 4.88 -12.38 -20.26
CA LEU A 223 4.20 -11.87 -19.07
C LEU A 223 4.40 -12.85 -17.91
N ALA A 224 5.20 -12.47 -16.92
CA ALA A 224 5.34 -13.22 -15.68
C ALA A 224 4.35 -12.72 -14.63
N ILE A 225 3.50 -13.62 -14.13
CA ILE A 225 2.47 -13.32 -13.11
C ILE A 225 2.86 -13.98 -11.79
N ALA A 226 3.08 -13.17 -10.75
CA ALA A 226 3.36 -13.64 -9.41
C ALA A 226 2.23 -13.28 -8.44
N GLY A 227 1.94 -14.21 -7.52
CA GLY A 227 0.91 -14.09 -6.51
C GLY A 227 -0.01 -15.28 -6.47
N GLY A 228 -1.04 -15.20 -5.64
CA GLY A 228 -2.10 -16.20 -5.54
C GLY A 228 -3.44 -15.53 -5.25
N GLY A 229 -4.53 -16.21 -5.51
CA GLY A 229 -5.86 -15.67 -5.24
C GLY A 229 -6.99 -16.45 -5.90
N ARG A 230 -8.22 -16.05 -5.57
CA ARG A 230 -9.45 -16.74 -6.01
C ARG A 230 -9.65 -16.75 -7.53
N ASP A 231 -8.95 -15.88 -8.26
CA ASP A 231 -9.10 -15.72 -9.71
C ASP A 231 -8.06 -16.55 -10.51
N GLU A 232 -7.13 -17.23 -9.84
CA GLU A 232 -6.00 -17.91 -10.47
C GLU A 232 -6.43 -18.92 -11.53
N GLN A 233 -7.39 -19.80 -11.20
CA GLN A 233 -7.84 -20.83 -12.11
C GLN A 233 -8.44 -20.24 -13.41
N ARG A 234 -9.24 -19.17 -13.29
CA ARG A 234 -9.83 -18.45 -14.43
C ARG A 234 -8.74 -17.82 -15.31
N LEU A 235 -7.73 -17.19 -14.68
CA LEU A 235 -6.62 -16.55 -15.40
C LEU A 235 -5.75 -17.57 -16.14
N ARG A 236 -5.45 -18.73 -15.54
CA ARG A 236 -4.74 -19.82 -16.21
C ARG A 236 -5.52 -20.36 -17.41
N GLY A 237 -6.83 -20.59 -17.25
CA GLY A 237 -7.70 -21.00 -18.35
C GLY A 237 -7.75 -19.97 -19.48
N LEU A 238 -7.80 -18.68 -19.14
CA LEU A 238 -7.75 -17.59 -20.12
C LEU A 238 -6.42 -17.58 -20.90
N ALA A 239 -5.29 -17.67 -20.20
CA ALA A 239 -3.97 -17.69 -20.85
C ALA A 239 -3.85 -18.88 -21.84
N THR A 240 -4.28 -20.06 -21.41
CA THR A 240 -4.30 -21.26 -22.29
C THR A 240 -5.20 -21.09 -23.48
N SER A 241 -6.43 -20.55 -23.30
CA SER A 241 -7.40 -20.40 -24.39
C SER A 241 -6.98 -19.38 -25.45
N LEU A 242 -6.10 -18.43 -25.10
CA LEU A 242 -5.59 -17.40 -25.98
C LEU A 242 -4.18 -17.70 -26.51
N ASP A 243 -3.58 -18.81 -26.12
CA ASP A 243 -2.16 -19.11 -26.38
C ASP A 243 -1.26 -17.92 -26.00
N ALA A 244 -1.56 -17.30 -24.86
CA ALA A 244 -0.87 -16.11 -24.44
C ALA A 244 0.53 -16.44 -23.87
N PRO A 245 1.56 -15.61 -24.12
CA PRO A 245 2.93 -15.82 -23.61
C PRO A 245 3.01 -15.50 -22.12
N VAL A 246 2.41 -16.33 -21.27
CA VAL A 246 2.27 -16.11 -19.84
C VAL A 246 2.97 -17.19 -19.02
N ARG A 247 3.72 -16.78 -18.01
CA ARG A 247 4.27 -17.65 -16.98
C ARG A 247 3.70 -17.31 -15.62
N PHE A 248 3.06 -18.26 -14.96
CA PHE A 248 2.59 -18.12 -13.58
C PHE A 248 3.66 -18.63 -12.62
N LEU A 249 4.23 -17.73 -11.82
CA LEU A 249 5.29 -18.01 -10.84
C LEU A 249 4.73 -18.48 -9.47
N GLY A 250 3.41 -18.36 -9.25
CA GLY A 250 2.83 -18.61 -7.94
C GLY A 250 3.20 -17.52 -6.93
N ARG A 251 3.21 -17.89 -5.65
CA ARG A 251 3.63 -16.98 -4.58
C ARG A 251 5.14 -16.91 -4.53
N VAL A 252 5.68 -15.70 -4.65
CA VAL A 252 7.10 -15.40 -4.50
C VAL A 252 7.34 -14.94 -3.07
N SER A 253 8.47 -15.33 -2.48
CA SER A 253 8.83 -14.90 -1.12
C SER A 253 9.03 -13.39 -1.05
N ASN A 254 8.82 -12.82 0.12
CA ASN A 254 9.07 -11.39 0.28
C ASN A 254 10.52 -11.02 -0.06
N ASP A 255 11.48 -11.87 0.22
CA ASP A 255 12.91 -11.62 -0.02
C ASP A 255 13.28 -11.69 -1.51
N ASP A 256 12.52 -12.43 -2.31
CA ASP A 256 12.72 -12.55 -3.75
C ASP A 256 11.94 -11.50 -4.57
N LEU A 257 10.94 -10.83 -3.97
CA LEU A 257 10.15 -9.82 -4.68
C LEU A 257 10.99 -8.71 -5.32
N PRO A 258 11.99 -8.09 -4.64
CA PRO A 258 12.82 -7.07 -5.26
C PRO A 258 13.60 -7.59 -6.48
N ARG A 259 14.05 -8.84 -6.45
CA ARG A 259 14.74 -9.48 -7.57
C ARG A 259 13.80 -9.69 -8.76
N LEU A 260 12.55 -10.10 -8.50
CA LEU A 260 11.55 -10.27 -9.55
C LEU A 260 11.15 -8.93 -10.17
N TYR A 261 10.97 -7.86 -9.39
CA TYR A 261 10.78 -6.52 -9.93
C TYR A 261 11.98 -6.09 -10.76
N GLY A 262 13.18 -6.11 -10.19
CA GLY A 262 14.40 -5.57 -10.79
C GLY A 262 14.84 -6.28 -12.08
N CYS A 263 14.41 -7.53 -12.32
CA CYS A 263 14.73 -8.25 -13.55
C CYS A 263 13.75 -7.95 -14.72
N ALA A 264 12.66 -7.20 -14.48
CA ALA A 264 11.67 -6.84 -15.49
C ALA A 264 12.14 -5.73 -16.43
N ASP A 265 11.58 -5.67 -17.64
CA ASP A 265 11.67 -4.53 -18.55
C ASP A 265 10.56 -3.51 -18.27
N ALA A 266 9.38 -3.99 -17.84
CA ALA A 266 8.29 -3.16 -17.35
C ALA A 266 7.44 -3.92 -16.31
N TYR A 267 6.81 -3.17 -15.44
CA TYR A 267 5.82 -3.67 -14.47
C TYR A 267 4.42 -3.25 -14.92
N ALA A 268 3.44 -4.16 -14.91
CA ALA A 268 2.08 -3.84 -15.27
C ALA A 268 1.07 -4.29 -14.22
N MET A 269 0.20 -3.38 -13.79
CA MET A 269 -0.98 -3.69 -12.99
C MET A 269 -2.15 -2.84 -13.44
N LEU A 270 -3.10 -3.45 -14.13
CA LEU A 270 -4.23 -2.80 -14.77
C LEU A 270 -5.42 -2.70 -13.80
N CYS A 271 -5.17 -2.08 -12.63
CA CYS A 271 -6.24 -1.88 -11.66
C CYS A 271 -7.43 -1.15 -12.28
N ARG A 272 -8.64 -1.57 -11.91
CA ARG A 272 -9.90 -1.02 -12.42
C ARG A 272 -10.93 -0.84 -11.32
N ASN A 273 -11.78 0.15 -11.50
CA ASN A 273 -12.90 0.39 -10.61
C ASN A 273 -14.01 -0.63 -10.88
N ARG A 274 -14.61 -1.17 -9.82
CA ARG A 274 -15.72 -2.11 -9.90
C ARG A 274 -16.87 -1.65 -9.01
N TRP A 275 -18.08 -2.10 -9.35
CA TRP A 275 -19.30 -1.80 -8.58
C TRP A 275 -19.51 -0.31 -8.31
N GLY A 276 -19.37 0.53 -9.36
CA GLY A 276 -19.54 1.97 -9.23
C GLY A 276 -18.52 2.65 -8.31
N GLY A 277 -17.28 2.11 -8.23
CA GLY A 277 -16.20 2.67 -7.41
C GLY A 277 -16.19 2.20 -5.94
N LEU A 278 -17.03 1.20 -5.59
CA LEU A 278 -16.97 0.59 -4.25
C LEU A 278 -15.73 -0.31 -4.08
N GLU A 279 -15.24 -0.89 -5.17
CA GLU A 279 -13.99 -1.65 -5.18
C GLU A 279 -13.00 -0.97 -6.14
N GLN A 280 -11.99 -0.33 -5.59
CA GLN A 280 -10.92 0.36 -6.32
C GLN A 280 -9.56 0.13 -5.67
N GLU A 281 -8.48 0.56 -6.33
CA GLU A 281 -7.14 0.50 -5.76
C GLU A 281 -6.98 1.55 -4.66
N GLY A 282 -6.44 1.15 -3.49
CA GLY A 282 -6.20 2.08 -2.39
C GLY A 282 -5.08 3.06 -2.71
N PHE A 283 -3.89 2.52 -2.96
CA PHE A 283 -2.71 3.29 -3.36
C PHE A 283 -1.83 2.51 -4.34
N GLY A 284 -1.65 1.20 -4.11
CA GLY A 284 -0.84 0.34 -4.97
C GLY A 284 0.65 0.36 -4.60
N ILE A 285 1.00 -0.13 -3.39
CA ILE A 285 2.39 -0.27 -2.91
C ILE A 285 3.29 -0.97 -3.95
N VAL A 286 2.75 -1.92 -4.68
CA VAL A 286 3.44 -2.67 -5.74
C VAL A 286 4.01 -1.78 -6.87
N PHE A 287 3.40 -0.61 -7.12
CA PHE A 287 3.96 0.38 -8.05
C PHE A 287 5.20 1.03 -7.45
N LEU A 288 5.19 1.32 -6.15
CA LEU A 288 6.35 1.88 -5.46
C LEU A 288 7.50 0.88 -5.39
N GLU A 289 7.19 -0.41 -5.19
CA GLU A 289 8.18 -1.48 -5.20
C GLU A 289 8.86 -1.59 -6.57
N ALA A 290 8.09 -1.57 -7.66
CA ALA A 290 8.62 -1.55 -9.03
C ALA A 290 9.44 -0.27 -9.30
N ALA A 291 8.93 0.90 -8.91
CA ALA A 291 9.62 2.18 -9.02
C ALA A 291 10.96 2.16 -8.25
N ALA A 292 10.96 1.67 -7.02
CA ALA A 292 12.16 1.55 -6.20
C ALA A 292 13.22 0.64 -6.85
N CYS A 293 12.81 -0.37 -7.60
CA CYS A 293 13.70 -1.21 -8.40
C CYS A 293 14.11 -0.57 -9.76
N GLY A 294 13.70 0.66 -10.05
CA GLY A 294 14.05 1.37 -11.28
C GLY A 294 13.29 0.87 -12.51
N VAL A 295 12.13 0.23 -12.34
CA VAL A 295 11.33 -0.39 -13.41
C VAL A 295 10.17 0.53 -13.78
N PRO A 296 9.98 0.88 -15.07
CA PRO A 296 8.84 1.69 -15.51
C PRO A 296 7.53 0.92 -15.34
N GLN A 297 6.44 1.65 -15.04
CA GLN A 297 5.17 1.03 -14.72
C GLN A 297 4.10 1.30 -15.79
N ILE A 298 3.18 0.34 -15.95
CA ILE A 298 1.90 0.49 -16.66
C ILE A 298 0.79 0.30 -15.63
N ALA A 299 0.12 1.37 -15.28
CA ALA A 299 -0.94 1.37 -14.29
C ALA A 299 -2.32 1.54 -14.93
N GLY A 300 -3.33 0.83 -14.45
CA GLY A 300 -4.71 1.14 -14.77
C GLY A 300 -5.21 2.33 -13.95
N ASP A 301 -6.01 3.21 -14.57
CA ASP A 301 -6.63 4.37 -13.91
C ASP A 301 -7.71 3.92 -12.91
N SER A 302 -7.31 3.72 -11.66
CA SER A 302 -8.18 3.25 -10.57
C SER A 302 -7.70 3.76 -9.23
N GLY A 303 -8.52 4.57 -8.57
CA GLY A 303 -8.25 5.05 -7.21
C GLY A 303 -6.87 5.70 -7.06
N GLY A 304 -6.11 5.25 -6.06
CA GLY A 304 -4.77 5.76 -5.77
C GLY A 304 -3.66 5.31 -6.72
N ALA A 305 -3.92 4.49 -7.74
CA ALA A 305 -2.88 4.09 -8.70
C ALA A 305 -2.27 5.29 -9.44
N ALA A 306 -3.08 6.31 -9.75
CA ALA A 306 -2.61 7.55 -10.37
C ALA A 306 -1.76 8.42 -9.40
N GLU A 307 -1.85 8.21 -8.10
CA GLU A 307 -0.96 8.86 -7.11
C GLU A 307 0.43 8.19 -7.09
N ALA A 308 0.47 6.88 -7.34
CA ALA A 308 1.71 6.11 -7.33
C ALA A 308 2.52 6.25 -8.62
N VAL A 309 1.86 6.43 -9.79
CA VAL A 309 2.50 6.50 -11.11
C VAL A 309 2.23 7.87 -11.76
N ASP A 310 3.30 8.63 -12.01
CA ASP A 310 3.24 9.90 -12.73
C ASP A 310 3.30 9.64 -14.24
N HIS A 311 2.13 9.86 -14.91
CA HIS A 311 1.96 9.54 -16.32
C HIS A 311 2.94 10.29 -17.22
N GLY A 312 3.67 9.54 -18.04
CA GLY A 312 4.69 10.08 -18.96
C GLY A 312 6.04 10.41 -18.31
N VAL A 313 6.13 10.36 -16.96
CA VAL A 313 7.34 10.67 -16.21
C VAL A 313 7.94 9.40 -15.56
N THR A 314 7.16 8.68 -14.75
CA THR A 314 7.61 7.45 -14.07
C THR A 314 7.03 6.18 -14.68
N GLY A 315 6.05 6.32 -15.57
CA GLY A 315 5.36 5.22 -16.23
C GLY A 315 4.18 5.70 -17.05
N LEU A 316 3.29 4.79 -17.43
CA LEU A 316 2.10 5.07 -18.22
C LEU A 316 0.84 4.71 -17.43
N VAL A 317 -0.15 5.60 -17.40
CA VAL A 317 -1.48 5.33 -16.84
C VAL A 317 -2.45 5.10 -18.01
N VAL A 318 -3.05 3.92 -18.05
CA VAL A 318 -4.04 3.51 -19.06
C VAL A 318 -5.43 3.90 -18.58
N ARG A 319 -6.14 4.70 -19.36
CA ARG A 319 -7.45 5.26 -18.97
C ARG A 319 -8.56 4.21 -18.99
N HIS A 320 -8.51 3.30 -19.95
CA HIS A 320 -9.47 2.20 -20.05
C HIS A 320 -8.75 0.86 -19.79
N PRO A 321 -8.44 0.54 -18.50
CA PRO A 321 -7.66 -0.65 -18.17
C PRO A 321 -8.39 -1.97 -18.46
N ASP A 322 -9.63 -1.92 -18.90
CA ASP A 322 -10.41 -3.05 -19.40
C ASP A 322 -10.23 -3.28 -20.92
N ASP A 323 -9.66 -2.31 -21.65
CA ASP A 323 -9.38 -2.46 -23.08
C ASP A 323 -7.96 -3.04 -23.29
N PRO A 324 -7.85 -4.29 -23.76
CA PRO A 324 -6.55 -4.92 -24.00
C PRO A 324 -5.75 -4.25 -25.13
N ARG A 325 -6.37 -3.46 -26.01
CA ARG A 325 -5.67 -2.74 -27.07
C ARG A 325 -4.95 -1.51 -26.54
N GLU A 326 -5.58 -0.73 -25.62
CA GLU A 326 -4.89 0.37 -24.95
C GLU A 326 -3.72 -0.16 -24.11
N VAL A 327 -3.91 -1.29 -23.44
CA VAL A 327 -2.84 -1.92 -22.65
C VAL A 327 -1.71 -2.41 -23.56
N ALA A 328 -2.03 -3.04 -24.69
CA ALA A 328 -1.02 -3.47 -25.68
C ALA A 328 -0.21 -2.27 -26.21
N ALA A 329 -0.89 -1.17 -26.57
CA ALA A 329 -0.21 0.04 -27.02
C ALA A 329 0.72 0.64 -25.95
N ALA A 330 0.34 0.60 -24.66
CA ALA A 330 1.21 1.05 -23.57
C ALA A 330 2.43 0.13 -23.38
N ILE A 331 2.26 -1.19 -23.55
CA ILE A 331 3.37 -2.17 -23.53
C ILE A 331 4.33 -1.88 -24.69
N GLU A 332 3.82 -1.73 -25.91
CA GLU A 332 4.62 -1.41 -27.09
C GLU A 332 5.40 -0.12 -26.90
N ALA A 333 4.76 0.93 -26.42
CA ALA A 333 5.41 2.23 -26.21
C ALA A 333 6.64 2.16 -25.27
N LEU A 334 6.63 1.30 -24.26
CA LEU A 334 7.78 1.10 -23.39
C LEU A 334 8.84 0.18 -24.01
N LEU A 335 8.43 -0.87 -24.73
CA LEU A 335 9.36 -1.84 -25.31
C LEU A 335 10.01 -1.35 -26.61
N ASP A 336 9.38 -0.43 -27.36
CA ASP A 336 9.92 0.16 -28.58
C ASP A 336 10.95 1.26 -28.32
N ASP A 337 10.90 1.92 -27.15
CA ASP A 337 11.92 2.88 -26.72
C ASP A 337 12.53 2.50 -25.36
N PRO A 338 13.49 1.55 -25.34
CA PRO A 338 14.15 1.15 -24.09
C PRO A 338 14.92 2.29 -23.41
N ALA A 339 15.30 3.32 -24.15
CA ALA A 339 15.97 4.48 -23.57
C ALA A 339 14.97 5.35 -22.78
N GLN A 340 13.77 5.55 -23.30
CA GLN A 340 12.69 6.22 -22.59
C GLN A 340 12.23 5.39 -21.39
N ALA A 341 12.04 4.09 -21.57
CA ALA A 341 11.66 3.17 -20.48
C ALA A 341 12.66 3.25 -19.30
N ARG A 342 13.97 3.24 -19.58
CA ARG A 342 15.01 3.43 -18.55
C ARG A 342 14.95 4.80 -17.89
N ARG A 343 14.69 5.88 -18.64
CA ARG A 343 14.51 7.23 -18.06
C ARG A 343 13.30 7.27 -17.12
N MET A 344 12.18 6.67 -17.51
CA MET A 344 10.99 6.55 -16.66
C MET A 344 11.27 5.73 -15.40
N GLY A 345 11.95 4.59 -15.52
CA GLY A 345 12.36 3.78 -14.38
C GLY A 345 13.27 4.54 -13.40
N ALA A 346 14.26 5.28 -13.92
CA ALA A 346 15.16 6.11 -13.10
C ALA A 346 14.39 7.23 -12.38
N ALA A 347 13.49 7.92 -13.07
CA ALA A 347 12.62 8.94 -12.48
C ALA A 347 11.70 8.33 -11.40
N GLY A 348 11.19 7.13 -11.65
CA GLY A 348 10.42 6.36 -10.68
C GLY A 348 11.22 6.06 -9.40
N ARG A 349 12.46 5.61 -9.55
CA ARG A 349 13.37 5.36 -8.42
C ARG A 349 13.66 6.63 -7.63
N GLU A 350 13.99 7.73 -8.31
CA GLU A 350 14.25 9.01 -7.66
C GLU A 350 13.04 9.47 -6.84
N ARG A 351 11.83 9.39 -7.42
CA ARG A 351 10.59 9.73 -6.74
C ARG A 351 10.31 8.80 -5.54
N ALA A 352 10.52 7.49 -5.70
CA ALA A 352 10.32 6.51 -4.62
C ALA A 352 11.23 6.83 -3.42
N VAL A 353 12.50 7.15 -3.65
CA VAL A 353 13.45 7.51 -2.59
C VAL A 353 13.07 8.84 -1.92
N ARG A 354 12.77 9.87 -2.73
CA ARG A 354 12.53 11.23 -2.24
C ARG A 354 11.19 11.40 -1.53
N GLU A 355 10.13 10.71 -1.98
CA GLU A 355 8.76 10.97 -1.54
C GLU A 355 8.13 9.80 -0.79
N PHE A 356 8.55 8.56 -1.09
CA PHE A 356 7.86 7.34 -0.65
C PHE A 356 8.76 6.37 0.12
N SER A 357 10.03 6.71 0.41
CA SER A 357 10.79 5.87 1.33
C SER A 357 10.13 5.91 2.71
N TYR A 358 10.11 4.77 3.41
CA TYR A 358 9.53 4.72 4.74
C TYR A 358 10.22 5.67 5.73
N ASP A 359 11.49 6.00 5.53
CA ASP A 359 12.20 6.95 6.38
C ASP A 359 11.67 8.38 6.22
N VAL A 360 11.44 8.82 4.97
CA VAL A 360 10.82 10.13 4.69
C VAL A 360 9.38 10.19 5.23
N LEU A 361 8.63 9.11 5.06
CA LEU A 361 7.23 9.07 5.52
C LEU A 361 7.12 8.98 7.05
N ALA A 362 8.00 8.23 7.70
CA ALA A 362 8.07 8.18 9.17
C ALA A 362 8.50 9.53 9.75
N HIS A 363 9.42 10.26 9.10
CA HIS A 363 9.77 11.62 9.51
C HIS A 363 8.55 12.55 9.40
N ARG A 364 7.83 12.51 8.26
CA ARG A 364 6.59 13.29 8.07
C ARG A 364 5.53 12.96 9.12
N LEU A 365 5.34 11.68 9.43
CA LEU A 365 4.46 11.23 10.51
C LEU A 365 4.92 11.78 11.85
N GLY A 366 6.21 11.59 12.20
CA GLY A 366 6.77 12.01 13.47
C GLY A 366 6.64 13.52 13.72
N THR A 367 6.86 14.33 12.69
CA THR A 367 6.63 15.79 12.72
C THR A 367 5.15 16.10 12.94
N SER A 368 4.23 15.47 12.22
CA SER A 368 2.78 15.72 12.38
C SER A 368 2.25 15.35 13.77
N LEU A 369 2.81 14.30 14.38
CA LEU A 369 2.50 13.87 15.74
C LEU A 369 3.27 14.68 16.82
N GLY A 370 4.20 15.55 16.41
CA GLY A 370 5.10 16.27 17.33
C GLY A 370 6.11 15.35 18.06
N ALA A 371 6.36 14.16 17.54
CA ALA A 371 7.36 13.22 18.03
C ALA A 371 8.78 13.58 17.57
N LEU A 372 8.88 14.30 16.44
CA LEU A 372 10.12 14.86 15.89
C LEU A 372 10.01 16.38 15.80
N ALA A 373 11.14 17.07 15.82
CA ALA A 373 11.21 18.50 15.50
C ALA A 373 11.11 18.68 13.95
N ASP A 374 10.64 19.85 13.53
CA ASP A 374 10.59 20.24 12.12
C ASP A 374 11.99 20.31 11.48
#